data_bc7fafb2b2f228a08d84c7468dd45213
#
_entry.id   bc7fafb2b2f228a08d84c7468dd45213
#
_cell.length_a   1.000
_cell.length_b   1.000
_cell.length_c   1.000
_cell.angle_alpha   90.00
_cell.angle_beta   90.00
_cell.angle_gamma   90.00
#
_symmetry.space_group_name_H-M   'P 1'
#
loop_
_entity.id
_entity.type
_entity.pdbx_description
1 polymer ?
#
loop_
_entity_poly.entity_id
_entity_poly.type
_entity_poly.pdbx_seq_one_letter_code
_entity_poly.pdbx_strand_id
1 'polypeptide(L)'
;MHLSDLKDLHISELIEMAIANEVENANRLRKQDLIFALLKDQAKKGESISGSGTLEVLPDGFGFLRSPDTSYLAGPDDIYISPSQIRRFNLHTGDSVEGEIRTPKEGERYFALVKVDKVNDEVPENSKHKTLFENLTPLFPTDRLQMERDIKSDENLTGRIIDIIAPVGKGQRGLLVASPKSGKTVMLQHIAHSIASNYPDVYLIVLLIDERPEEVTEMQRSVRGEVVSSTFDEPATRHVQVAEMVMEK
;
A
#
# COMPACT_ATOMS: atom_id res chain seq x y z
N MET A 1 -6.98 -7.16 17.88
CA MET A 1 -5.60 -6.71 17.54
C MET A 1 -5.43 -6.75 16.03
N HIS A 2 -4.84 -5.70 15.44
CA HIS A 2 -4.66 -5.61 13.99
C HIS A 2 -3.25 -6.10 13.60
N LEU A 3 -3.15 -6.88 12.53
CA LEU A 3 -1.87 -7.44 12.06
C LEU A 3 -0.88 -6.34 11.65
N SER A 4 -1.37 -5.27 11.02
CA SER A 4 -0.52 -4.13 10.61
C SER A 4 0.10 -3.42 11.80
N ASP A 5 -0.66 -3.19 12.90
CA ASP A 5 -0.14 -2.53 14.10
C ASP A 5 1.07 -3.28 14.68
N LEU A 6 1.02 -4.62 14.65
CA LEU A 6 2.16 -5.44 15.10
C LEU A 6 3.36 -5.35 14.17
N LYS A 7 3.14 -5.17 12.87
CA LYS A 7 4.22 -5.00 11.89
C LYS A 7 4.96 -3.68 12.09
N ASP A 8 4.27 -2.62 12.49
CA ASP A 8 4.84 -1.28 12.70
C ASP A 8 5.67 -1.18 13.99
N LEU A 9 5.40 -2.06 14.97
CA LEU A 9 6.14 -2.08 16.23
C LEU A 9 7.62 -2.46 16.04
N HIS A 10 8.46 -1.82 16.86
CA HIS A 10 9.88 -2.20 16.93
C HIS A 10 10.02 -3.60 17.57
N ILE A 11 11.08 -4.33 17.18
CA ILE A 11 11.29 -5.71 17.65
C ILE A 11 11.38 -5.82 19.18
N SER A 12 11.90 -4.80 19.85
CA SER A 12 11.95 -4.74 21.33
C SER A 12 10.57 -4.73 21.96
N GLU A 13 9.63 -3.94 21.40
CA GLU A 13 8.25 -3.85 21.89
C GLU A 13 7.50 -5.16 21.66
N LEU A 14 7.73 -5.80 20.51
CA LEU A 14 7.15 -7.12 20.21
C LEU A 14 7.68 -8.19 21.18
N ILE A 15 8.96 -8.15 21.56
CA ILE A 15 9.55 -9.06 22.56
C ILE A 15 8.91 -8.84 23.93
N GLU A 16 8.76 -7.59 24.37
CA GLU A 16 8.09 -7.26 25.64
C GLU A 16 6.64 -7.76 25.65
N MET A 17 5.89 -7.52 24.58
CA MET A 17 4.53 -8.05 24.43
C MET A 17 4.49 -9.58 24.44
N ALA A 18 5.45 -10.24 23.78
CA ALA A 18 5.52 -11.69 23.73
C ALA A 18 5.86 -12.29 25.11
N ILE A 19 6.76 -11.66 25.87
CA ILE A 19 7.07 -12.07 27.26
C ILE A 19 5.83 -11.88 28.15
N ALA A 20 5.12 -10.76 28.02
CA ALA A 20 3.90 -10.48 28.80
C ALA A 20 2.77 -11.50 28.50
N ASN A 21 2.76 -12.06 27.30
CA ASN A 21 1.82 -13.12 26.89
C ASN A 21 2.40 -14.55 27.05
N GLU A 22 3.47 -14.72 27.83
CA GLU A 22 4.09 -16.02 28.14
C GLU A 22 4.54 -16.83 26.91
N VAL A 23 4.93 -16.15 25.81
CA VAL A 23 5.47 -16.80 24.61
C VAL A 23 6.86 -17.35 24.91
N GLU A 24 7.03 -18.67 24.77
CA GLU A 24 8.32 -19.33 24.99
C GLU A 24 9.40 -18.83 24.00
N ASN A 25 10.61 -18.62 24.52
CA ASN A 25 11.79 -18.22 23.73
C ASN A 25 11.63 -16.92 22.92
N ALA A 26 10.78 -15.97 23.33
CA ALA A 26 10.51 -14.71 22.63
C ALA A 26 11.79 -13.98 22.16
N ASN A 27 12.85 -13.95 23.00
CA ASN A 27 14.12 -13.27 22.67
C ASN A 27 14.94 -13.91 21.51
N ARG A 28 14.56 -15.09 21.05
CA ARG A 28 15.27 -15.83 19.98
C ARG A 28 14.48 -15.91 18.69
N LEU A 29 13.23 -15.49 18.70
CA LEU A 29 12.34 -15.53 17.55
C LEU A 29 12.64 -14.36 16.62
N ARG A 30 12.45 -14.56 15.31
CA ARG A 30 12.46 -13.48 14.32
C ARG A 30 11.19 -12.63 14.47
N LYS A 31 11.20 -11.40 13.98
CA LYS A 31 10.04 -10.49 14.04
C LYS A 31 8.75 -11.16 13.57
N GLN A 32 8.79 -11.87 12.45
CA GLN A 32 7.63 -12.58 11.89
C GLN A 32 7.12 -13.71 12.80
N ASP A 33 8.05 -14.51 13.37
CA ASP A 33 7.70 -15.61 14.27
C ASP A 33 7.09 -15.09 15.58
N LEU A 34 7.55 -13.92 16.06
CA LEU A 34 6.98 -13.23 17.22
C LEU A 34 5.54 -12.78 16.93
N ILE A 35 5.31 -12.10 15.81
CA ILE A 35 3.97 -11.68 15.38
C ILE A 35 3.05 -12.90 15.28
N PHE A 36 3.50 -13.96 14.64
CA PHE A 36 2.73 -15.19 14.51
C PHE A 36 2.38 -15.81 15.86
N ALA A 37 3.35 -15.88 16.79
CA ALA A 37 3.14 -16.42 18.12
C ALA A 37 2.14 -15.58 18.94
N LEU A 38 2.24 -14.25 18.88
CA LEU A 38 1.32 -13.32 19.54
C LEU A 38 -0.11 -13.49 19.00
N LEU A 39 -0.28 -13.54 17.68
CA LEU A 39 -1.60 -13.73 17.06
C LEU A 39 -2.20 -15.09 17.38
N LYS A 40 -1.37 -16.15 17.44
CA LYS A 40 -1.81 -17.49 17.83
C LYS A 40 -2.27 -17.54 19.28
N ASP A 41 -1.61 -16.83 20.17
CA ASP A 41 -2.01 -16.75 21.58
C ASP A 41 -3.34 -15.99 21.72
N GLN A 42 -3.50 -14.88 21.01
CA GLN A 42 -4.76 -14.14 20.97
C GLN A 42 -5.94 -14.97 20.43
N ALA A 43 -5.70 -15.72 19.35
CA ALA A 43 -6.72 -16.62 18.82
C ALA A 43 -7.14 -17.68 19.85
N LYS A 44 -6.19 -18.19 20.69
CA LYS A 44 -6.51 -19.14 21.79
C LYS A 44 -7.34 -18.48 22.88
N LYS A 45 -7.15 -17.18 23.14
CA LYS A 45 -7.94 -16.40 24.11
C LYS A 45 -9.33 -16.03 23.61
N GLY A 46 -9.66 -16.37 22.34
CA GLY A 46 -10.94 -16.08 21.70
C GLY A 46 -11.08 -14.62 21.24
N GLU A 47 -9.99 -13.87 21.16
CA GLU A 47 -10.00 -12.51 20.65
C GLU A 47 -9.95 -12.52 19.13
N SER A 48 -10.74 -11.62 18.49
CA SER A 48 -10.72 -11.47 17.04
C SER A 48 -9.40 -10.83 16.59
N ILE A 49 -8.85 -11.37 15.51
CA ILE A 49 -7.69 -10.82 14.84
C ILE A 49 -8.17 -10.17 13.57
N SER A 50 -7.79 -8.93 13.31
CA SER A 50 -8.06 -8.22 12.08
C SER A 50 -6.80 -8.07 11.23
N GLY A 51 -6.99 -8.04 9.92
CA GLY A 51 -5.93 -7.81 8.96
C GLY A 51 -6.44 -7.06 7.74
N SER A 52 -5.55 -6.34 7.08
CA SER A 52 -5.85 -5.57 5.89
C SER A 52 -4.74 -5.74 4.84
N GLY A 53 -5.07 -5.42 3.61
CA GLY A 53 -4.11 -5.41 2.50
C GLY A 53 -4.79 -5.16 1.17
N THR A 54 -3.99 -5.05 0.13
CA THR A 54 -4.47 -4.92 -1.25
C THR A 54 -4.59 -6.30 -1.89
N LEU A 55 -5.75 -6.57 -2.47
CA LEU A 55 -6.05 -7.88 -3.06
C LEU A 55 -5.31 -8.08 -4.38
N GLU A 56 -4.61 -9.19 -4.51
CA GLU A 56 -4.18 -9.78 -5.76
C GLU A 56 -4.98 -11.05 -6.03
N VAL A 57 -5.75 -11.07 -7.12
CA VAL A 57 -6.50 -12.26 -7.56
C VAL A 57 -5.64 -13.07 -8.50
N LEU A 58 -5.44 -14.35 -8.18
CA LEU A 58 -4.67 -15.26 -9.01
C LEU A 58 -5.54 -15.95 -10.08
N PRO A 59 -4.96 -16.48 -11.15
CA PRO A 59 -5.69 -17.13 -12.25
C PRO A 59 -6.62 -18.26 -11.79
N ASP A 60 -6.29 -18.94 -10.71
CA ASP A 60 -7.11 -20.02 -10.11
C ASP A 60 -8.35 -19.49 -9.37
N GLY A 61 -8.54 -18.18 -9.32
CA GLY A 61 -9.73 -17.52 -8.76
C GLY A 61 -9.71 -17.31 -7.25
N PHE A 62 -8.66 -17.70 -6.54
CA PHE A 62 -8.41 -17.27 -5.16
C PHE A 62 -7.47 -16.07 -5.15
N GLY A 63 -7.27 -15.44 -4.02
CA GLY A 63 -6.38 -14.29 -3.92
C GLY A 63 -5.64 -14.18 -2.61
N PHE A 64 -4.74 -13.20 -2.55
CA PHE A 64 -4.01 -12.83 -1.36
C PHE A 64 -4.10 -11.32 -1.12
N LEU A 65 -4.22 -10.92 0.15
CA LEU A 65 -4.00 -9.54 0.54
C LEU A 65 -2.50 -9.32 0.71
N ARG A 66 -1.98 -8.43 -0.12
CA ARG A 66 -0.57 -8.02 -0.14
C ARG A 66 -0.35 -6.75 0.68
N SER A 67 0.82 -6.62 1.28
CA SER A 67 1.19 -5.43 2.05
C SER A 67 1.89 -4.39 1.17
N PRO A 68 1.57 -3.09 1.31
CA PRO A 68 2.34 -2.01 0.68
C PRO A 68 3.80 -1.97 1.16
N ASP A 69 4.07 -2.40 2.41
CA ASP A 69 5.42 -2.41 2.99
C ASP A 69 6.40 -3.32 2.23
N THR A 70 5.86 -4.35 1.56
CA THR A 70 6.64 -5.26 0.70
C THR A 70 6.50 -4.92 -0.78
N SER A 71 6.03 -3.73 -1.11
CA SER A 71 5.71 -3.34 -2.49
C SER A 71 4.80 -4.35 -3.19
N TYR A 72 3.81 -4.89 -2.46
CA TYR A 72 2.83 -5.88 -2.92
C TYR A 72 3.38 -7.24 -3.37
N LEU A 73 4.62 -7.53 -3.04
CA LEU A 73 5.23 -8.81 -3.37
C LEU A 73 4.77 -9.92 -2.44
N ALA A 74 4.77 -11.14 -2.97
CA ALA A 74 4.40 -12.32 -2.21
C ALA A 74 5.26 -12.49 -0.96
N GLY A 75 4.62 -12.64 0.19
CA GLY A 75 5.25 -12.80 1.48
C GLY A 75 4.60 -13.87 2.36
N PRO A 76 5.27 -14.29 3.41
CA PRO A 76 4.72 -15.27 4.36
C PRO A 76 3.54 -14.72 5.17
N ASP A 77 3.40 -13.40 5.25
CA ASP A 77 2.37 -12.69 6.00
C ASP A 77 1.11 -12.38 5.18
N ASP A 78 1.05 -12.89 3.94
CA ASP A 78 -0.10 -12.68 3.08
C ASP A 78 -1.34 -13.35 3.65
N ILE A 79 -2.49 -12.73 3.45
CA ILE A 79 -3.76 -13.24 3.92
C ILE A 79 -4.52 -13.84 2.75
N TYR A 80 -4.81 -15.12 2.83
CA TYR A 80 -5.58 -15.84 1.80
C TYR A 80 -7.04 -15.41 1.78
N ILE A 81 -7.57 -15.19 0.58
CA ILE A 81 -9.00 -14.95 0.33
C ILE A 81 -9.55 -16.06 -0.58
N SER A 82 -10.70 -16.61 -0.19
CA SER A 82 -11.34 -17.67 -0.94
C SER A 82 -12.06 -17.15 -2.20
N PRO A 83 -12.19 -17.99 -3.27
CA PRO A 83 -12.95 -17.63 -4.46
C PRO A 83 -14.41 -17.26 -4.19
N SER A 84 -15.00 -17.84 -3.14
CA SER A 84 -16.38 -17.55 -2.73
C SER A 84 -16.54 -16.13 -2.20
N GLN A 85 -15.56 -15.63 -1.42
CA GLN A 85 -15.57 -14.26 -0.91
C GLN A 85 -15.32 -13.26 -2.05
N ILE A 86 -14.37 -13.54 -2.94
CA ILE A 86 -14.08 -12.71 -4.12
C ILE A 86 -15.35 -12.53 -4.97
N ARG A 87 -16.05 -13.62 -5.31
CA ARG A 87 -17.30 -13.55 -6.08
C ARG A 87 -18.42 -12.88 -5.31
N ARG A 88 -18.56 -13.15 -4.00
CA ARG A 88 -19.65 -12.61 -3.19
C ARG A 88 -19.63 -11.09 -3.11
N PHE A 89 -18.47 -10.50 -2.99
CA PHE A 89 -18.28 -9.05 -2.82
C PHE A 89 -17.82 -8.34 -4.10
N ASN A 90 -17.76 -9.06 -5.23
CA ASN A 90 -17.29 -8.53 -6.51
C ASN A 90 -15.91 -7.86 -6.38
N LEU A 91 -14.96 -8.58 -5.75
CA LEU A 91 -13.62 -8.08 -5.51
C LEU A 91 -12.75 -8.25 -6.76
N HIS A 92 -11.86 -7.28 -6.98
CA HIS A 92 -10.89 -7.27 -8.07
C HIS A 92 -9.48 -7.04 -7.53
N THR A 93 -8.50 -7.39 -8.31
CA THR A 93 -7.11 -7.00 -8.01
C THR A 93 -7.05 -5.49 -7.84
N GLY A 94 -6.30 -5.03 -6.84
CA GLY A 94 -6.21 -3.61 -6.48
C GLY A 94 -7.16 -3.18 -5.37
N ASP A 95 -8.25 -3.92 -5.08
CA ASP A 95 -9.14 -3.58 -3.97
C ASP A 95 -8.43 -3.65 -2.61
N SER A 96 -8.59 -2.62 -1.81
CA SER A 96 -8.18 -2.62 -0.40
C SER A 96 -9.22 -3.34 0.44
N VAL A 97 -8.83 -4.40 1.13
CA VAL A 97 -9.75 -5.22 1.94
C VAL A 97 -9.28 -5.28 3.38
N GLU A 98 -10.20 -5.05 4.30
CA GLU A 98 -10.01 -5.18 5.74
C GLU A 98 -11.02 -6.17 6.31
N GLY A 99 -10.60 -7.01 7.26
CA GLY A 99 -11.52 -7.94 7.88
C GLY A 99 -10.92 -8.83 8.94
N GLU A 100 -11.76 -9.71 9.48
CA GLU A 100 -11.36 -10.68 10.48
C GLU A 100 -10.61 -11.83 9.82
N ILE A 101 -9.45 -12.18 10.40
CA ILE A 101 -8.59 -13.25 9.91
C ILE A 101 -8.46 -14.34 10.96
N ARG A 102 -8.15 -15.54 10.51
CA ARG A 102 -7.76 -16.66 11.38
C ARG A 102 -6.33 -17.10 11.13
N THR A 103 -5.73 -17.66 12.15
CA THR A 103 -4.42 -18.31 12.05
C THR A 103 -4.47 -19.54 11.13
N PRO A 104 -3.34 -19.87 10.47
CA PRO A 104 -3.22 -21.09 9.68
C PRO A 104 -3.55 -22.33 10.49
N LYS A 105 -4.30 -23.27 9.90
CA LYS A 105 -4.53 -24.60 10.43
C LYS A 105 -3.34 -25.50 10.13
N GLU A 106 -3.36 -26.71 10.69
CA GLU A 106 -2.34 -27.73 10.40
C GLU A 106 -2.31 -28.02 8.88
N GLY A 107 -1.14 -27.83 8.26
CA GLY A 107 -0.94 -27.96 6.81
C GLY A 107 -1.18 -26.67 5.99
N GLU A 108 -1.74 -25.61 6.57
CA GLU A 108 -1.88 -24.30 5.93
C GLU A 108 -0.63 -23.44 6.19
N ARG A 109 -0.28 -22.58 5.23
CA ARG A 109 0.89 -21.68 5.34
C ARG A 109 0.51 -20.22 5.66
N TYR A 110 -0.70 -19.80 5.28
CA TYR A 110 -1.13 -18.41 5.30
C TYR A 110 -2.28 -18.19 6.28
N PHE A 111 -2.37 -16.97 6.80
CA PHE A 111 -3.61 -16.50 7.43
C PHE A 111 -4.75 -16.58 6.42
N ALA A 112 -5.97 -16.74 6.90
CA ALA A 112 -7.13 -16.78 6.02
C ALA A 112 -8.19 -15.77 6.47
N LEU A 113 -8.70 -14.99 5.53
CA LEU A 113 -9.80 -14.07 5.77
C LEU A 113 -11.08 -14.86 6.06
N VAL A 114 -11.69 -14.61 7.22
CA VAL A 114 -12.94 -15.23 7.67
C VAL A 114 -14.13 -14.36 7.30
N LYS A 115 -14.00 -13.06 7.57
CA LYS A 115 -15.07 -12.07 7.37
C LYS A 115 -14.49 -10.82 6.73
N VAL A 116 -15.17 -10.28 5.73
CA VAL A 116 -14.84 -8.98 5.13
C VAL A 116 -15.61 -7.91 5.91
N ASP A 117 -14.90 -6.94 6.47
CA ASP A 117 -15.49 -5.83 7.22
C ASP A 117 -15.54 -4.55 6.40
N LYS A 118 -14.48 -4.29 5.56
CA LYS A 118 -14.45 -3.15 4.64
C LYS A 118 -13.83 -3.53 3.31
N VAL A 119 -14.26 -2.83 2.26
CA VAL A 119 -13.67 -2.86 0.91
C VAL A 119 -13.55 -1.42 0.44
N ASN A 120 -12.32 -0.97 0.14
CA ASN A 120 -12.01 0.41 -0.25
C ASN A 120 -12.57 1.45 0.76
N ASP A 121 -12.38 1.17 2.05
CA ASP A 121 -12.86 1.97 3.19
C ASP A 121 -14.39 2.06 3.34
N GLU A 122 -15.15 1.36 2.50
CA GLU A 122 -16.61 1.31 2.56
C GLU A 122 -17.12 -0.06 3.06
N VAL A 123 -18.41 -0.11 3.40
CA VAL A 123 -19.07 -1.37 3.73
C VAL A 123 -19.09 -2.32 2.51
N PRO A 124 -18.87 -3.64 2.70
CA PRO A 124 -18.69 -4.58 1.59
C PRO A 124 -19.87 -4.66 0.61
N GLU A 125 -21.09 -4.31 1.07
CA GLU A 125 -22.28 -4.29 0.25
C GLU A 125 -22.20 -3.26 -0.89
N ASN A 126 -21.55 -2.12 -0.66
CA ASN A 126 -21.36 -1.06 -1.65
C ASN A 126 -20.42 -1.50 -2.78
N SER A 127 -19.43 -2.33 -2.45
CA SER A 127 -18.44 -2.83 -3.42
C SER A 127 -19.08 -3.60 -4.59
N LYS A 128 -20.25 -4.22 -4.38
CA LYS A 128 -20.93 -4.98 -5.43
C LYS A 128 -21.38 -4.13 -6.62
N HIS A 129 -21.61 -2.84 -6.37
CA HIS A 129 -22.13 -1.89 -7.35
C HIS A 129 -21.09 -0.85 -7.78
N LYS A 130 -19.81 -1.08 -7.43
CA LYS A 130 -18.74 -0.16 -7.83
C LYS A 130 -18.63 -0.06 -9.34
N THR A 131 -18.44 1.15 -9.82
CA THR A 131 -18.16 1.41 -11.24
C THR A 131 -16.69 1.17 -11.50
N LEU A 132 -16.35 0.29 -12.43
CA LEU A 132 -14.97 0.07 -12.87
C LEU A 132 -14.44 1.32 -13.56
N PHE A 133 -13.14 1.56 -13.45
CA PHE A 133 -12.48 2.73 -14.02
C PHE A 133 -12.71 2.85 -15.54
N GLU A 134 -12.68 1.73 -16.27
CA GLU A 134 -12.88 1.69 -17.71
C GLU A 134 -14.30 2.12 -18.13
N ASN A 135 -15.27 2.04 -17.22
CA ASN A 135 -16.66 2.43 -17.46
C ASN A 135 -16.93 3.91 -17.13
N LEU A 136 -15.93 4.64 -16.62
CA LEU A 136 -16.07 6.06 -16.32
C LEU A 136 -16.06 6.89 -17.61
N THR A 137 -16.89 7.92 -17.65
CA THR A 137 -16.91 8.88 -18.77
C THR A 137 -15.68 9.78 -18.70
N PRO A 138 -14.80 9.77 -19.72
CA PRO A 138 -13.63 10.65 -19.74
C PRO A 138 -14.07 12.12 -19.92
N LEU A 139 -13.53 12.99 -19.07
CA LEU A 139 -13.76 14.43 -19.10
C LEU A 139 -12.43 15.17 -19.25
N PHE A 140 -12.47 16.41 -19.74
CA PHE A 140 -11.32 17.29 -19.69
C PHE A 140 -10.97 17.63 -18.22
N PRO A 141 -9.67 17.77 -17.86
CA PRO A 141 -9.22 18.08 -16.51
C PRO A 141 -9.52 19.54 -16.16
N THR A 142 -10.76 19.85 -15.80
CA THR A 142 -11.21 21.23 -15.47
C THR A 142 -10.82 21.64 -14.06
N ASP A 143 -10.71 20.66 -13.12
CA ASP A 143 -10.33 20.91 -11.74
C ASP A 143 -8.82 20.96 -11.60
N ARG A 144 -8.27 22.17 -11.40
CA ARG A 144 -6.83 22.37 -11.31
C ARG A 144 -6.28 21.85 -9.97
N LEU A 145 -5.12 21.19 -10.04
CA LEU A 145 -4.26 20.91 -8.90
C LEU A 145 -3.19 22.01 -8.79
N GLN A 146 -3.34 22.90 -7.81
CA GLN A 146 -2.38 23.96 -7.57
C GLN A 146 -1.13 23.41 -6.91
N MET A 147 0.04 23.69 -7.48
CA MET A 147 1.33 23.23 -6.98
C MET A 147 2.04 24.28 -6.12
N GLU A 148 1.71 25.56 -6.25
CA GLU A 148 2.24 26.61 -5.40
C GLU A 148 1.74 26.44 -3.96
N ARG A 149 2.64 26.56 -2.99
CA ARG A 149 2.38 26.51 -1.54
C ARG A 149 2.73 27.84 -0.89
N ASP A 150 2.13 28.15 0.25
CA ASP A 150 2.50 29.33 1.03
C ASP A 150 3.74 29.06 1.91
N ILE A 151 4.89 28.86 1.26
CA ILE A 151 6.18 28.61 1.91
C ILE A 151 7.27 29.50 1.34
N LYS A 152 8.21 29.93 2.20
CA LYS A 152 9.37 30.76 1.82
C LYS A 152 10.60 29.90 1.51
N SER A 153 10.49 28.94 0.60
CA SER A 153 11.62 28.10 0.20
C SER A 153 11.72 28.01 -1.31
N ASP A 154 12.92 27.68 -1.81
CA ASP A 154 13.17 27.48 -3.25
C ASP A 154 12.31 26.35 -3.83
N GLU A 155 11.85 25.42 -2.98
CA GLU A 155 10.92 24.37 -3.37
C GLU A 155 9.61 24.93 -3.95
N ASN A 156 9.11 26.03 -3.41
CA ASN A 156 7.91 26.70 -3.91
C ASN A 156 8.08 27.24 -5.33
N LEU A 157 9.31 27.56 -5.74
CA LEU A 157 9.58 28.00 -7.11
C LEU A 157 9.21 26.95 -8.14
N THR A 158 9.46 25.67 -7.85
CA THR A 158 9.04 24.57 -8.72
C THR A 158 7.53 24.53 -8.91
N GLY A 159 6.76 24.65 -7.81
CA GLY A 159 5.30 24.67 -7.86
C GLY A 159 4.76 25.84 -8.69
N ARG A 160 5.30 27.05 -8.48
CA ARG A 160 4.92 28.25 -9.25
C ARG A 160 5.22 28.13 -10.74
N ILE A 161 6.38 27.57 -11.11
CA ILE A 161 6.75 27.36 -12.52
C ILE A 161 5.79 26.37 -13.18
N ILE A 162 5.47 25.26 -12.51
CA ILE A 162 4.50 24.28 -13.01
C ILE A 162 3.14 24.92 -13.20
N ASP A 163 2.66 25.68 -12.23
CA ASP A 163 1.37 26.36 -12.26
C ASP A 163 1.22 27.38 -13.41
N ILE A 164 2.31 27.99 -13.83
CA ILE A 164 2.31 29.01 -14.90
C ILE A 164 2.52 28.36 -16.27
N ILE A 165 3.45 27.39 -16.39
CA ILE A 165 3.90 26.88 -17.69
C ILE A 165 3.16 25.59 -18.08
N ALA A 166 2.90 24.72 -17.12
CA ALA A 166 2.32 23.40 -17.35
C ALA A 166 1.30 23.04 -16.22
N PRO A 167 0.20 23.80 -16.10
CA PRO A 167 -0.79 23.53 -15.06
C PRO A 167 -1.35 22.13 -15.15
N VAL A 168 -1.52 21.47 -14.01
CA VAL A 168 -2.00 20.09 -13.90
C VAL A 168 -3.42 20.09 -13.31
N GLY A 169 -4.30 19.30 -13.89
CA GLY A 169 -5.66 19.11 -13.38
C GLY A 169 -5.92 17.65 -12.96
N LYS A 170 -7.00 17.43 -12.21
CA LYS A 170 -7.43 16.09 -11.79
C LYS A 170 -7.72 15.23 -13.00
N GLY A 171 -7.20 14.00 -13.02
CA GLY A 171 -7.31 13.06 -14.12
C GLY A 171 -6.34 13.31 -15.29
N GLN A 172 -5.50 14.34 -15.22
CA GLN A 172 -4.52 14.64 -16.27
C GLN A 172 -3.32 13.69 -16.21
N ARG A 173 -2.86 13.25 -17.37
CA ARG A 173 -1.57 12.58 -17.55
C ARG A 173 -0.50 13.60 -17.92
N GLY A 174 0.61 13.59 -17.20
CA GLY A 174 1.78 14.40 -17.45
C GLY A 174 3.01 13.55 -17.71
N LEU A 175 3.92 14.02 -18.53
CA LEU A 175 5.22 13.41 -18.79
C LEU A 175 6.32 14.40 -18.42
N LEU A 176 7.22 13.99 -17.51
CA LEU A 176 8.40 14.74 -17.12
C LEU A 176 9.63 14.09 -17.75
N VAL A 177 10.21 14.74 -18.74
CA VAL A 177 11.44 14.28 -19.42
C VAL A 177 12.62 15.06 -18.89
N ALA A 178 13.63 14.35 -18.40
CA ALA A 178 14.81 14.94 -17.81
C ALA A 178 16.05 14.11 -18.10
N SER A 179 17.17 14.77 -18.37
CA SER A 179 18.48 14.10 -18.50
C SER A 179 18.91 13.54 -17.13
N PRO A 180 19.78 12.54 -17.10
CA PRO A 180 20.37 12.07 -15.85
C PRO A 180 20.99 13.23 -15.04
N LYS A 181 20.78 13.24 -13.73
CA LYS A 181 21.32 14.26 -12.79
C LYS A 181 20.81 15.69 -13.02
N SER A 182 19.70 15.90 -13.69
CA SER A 182 19.12 17.24 -13.92
C SER A 182 18.03 17.63 -12.92
N GLY A 183 17.82 16.84 -11.85
CA GLY A 183 16.86 17.14 -10.78
C GLY A 183 15.48 16.53 -10.97
N LYS A 184 15.31 15.48 -11.81
CA LYS A 184 14.02 14.77 -12.00
C LYS A 184 13.39 14.36 -10.67
N THR A 185 14.14 13.65 -9.83
CA THR A 185 13.65 13.15 -8.54
C THR A 185 13.26 14.29 -7.60
N VAL A 186 14.06 15.36 -7.55
CA VAL A 186 13.74 16.56 -6.75
C VAL A 186 12.44 17.22 -7.21
N MET A 187 12.23 17.34 -8.53
CA MET A 187 10.98 17.90 -9.06
C MET A 187 9.78 17.02 -8.70
N LEU A 188 9.91 15.68 -8.78
CA LEU A 188 8.85 14.76 -8.38
C LEU A 188 8.54 14.87 -6.88
N GLN A 189 9.56 15.01 -6.02
CA GLN A 189 9.36 15.26 -4.59
C GLN A 189 8.60 16.57 -4.34
N HIS A 190 8.98 17.65 -5.01
CA HIS A 190 8.29 18.95 -4.88
C HIS A 190 6.83 18.87 -5.31
N ILE A 191 6.51 18.14 -6.39
CA ILE A 191 5.14 17.89 -6.83
C ILE A 191 4.38 17.09 -5.76
N ALA A 192 4.96 16.00 -5.26
CA ALA A 192 4.35 15.17 -4.24
C ALA A 192 4.08 15.95 -2.94
N HIS A 193 5.04 16.76 -2.49
CA HIS A 193 4.86 17.64 -1.32
C HIS A 193 3.77 18.68 -1.55
N SER A 194 3.67 19.25 -2.75
CA SER A 194 2.64 20.23 -3.09
C SER A 194 1.25 19.59 -3.06
N ILE A 195 1.09 18.42 -3.64
CA ILE A 195 -0.18 17.69 -3.62
C ILE A 195 -0.56 17.30 -2.19
N ALA A 196 0.36 16.69 -1.43
CA ALA A 196 0.11 16.28 -0.06
C ALA A 196 -0.22 17.45 0.89
N SER A 197 0.32 18.65 0.62
CA SER A 197 0.08 19.85 1.42
C SER A 197 -1.23 20.55 1.06
N ASN A 198 -1.50 20.74 -0.24
CA ASN A 198 -2.64 21.51 -0.72
C ASN A 198 -3.93 20.67 -0.78
N TYR A 199 -3.81 19.34 -0.90
CA TYR A 199 -4.92 18.41 -1.10
C TYR A 199 -4.79 17.20 -0.17
N PRO A 200 -5.00 17.35 1.15
CA PRO A 200 -4.82 16.28 2.13
C PRO A 200 -5.75 15.08 1.93
N ASP A 201 -6.87 15.28 1.22
CA ASP A 201 -7.85 14.22 0.91
C ASP A 201 -7.47 13.40 -0.34
N VAL A 202 -6.42 13.81 -1.07
CA VAL A 202 -5.95 13.07 -2.26
C VAL A 202 -5.07 11.91 -1.82
N TYR A 203 -5.44 10.69 -2.23
CA TYR A 203 -4.59 9.53 -2.04
C TYR A 203 -3.42 9.56 -3.01
N LEU A 204 -2.22 9.72 -2.49
CA LEU A 204 -0.99 9.85 -3.27
C LEU A 204 -0.21 8.54 -3.29
N ILE A 205 0.01 8.00 -4.48
CA ILE A 205 0.89 6.85 -4.70
C ILE A 205 2.10 7.29 -5.51
N VAL A 206 3.29 6.95 -5.03
CA VAL A 206 4.55 7.12 -5.75
C VAL A 206 5.09 5.75 -6.12
N LEU A 207 5.12 5.46 -7.41
CA LEU A 207 5.71 4.23 -7.95
C LEU A 207 7.10 4.51 -8.51
N LEU A 208 8.11 3.84 -7.95
CA LEU A 208 9.50 3.95 -8.36
C LEU A 208 9.98 2.63 -8.96
N ILE A 209 10.22 2.63 -10.27
CA ILE A 209 10.71 1.45 -11.01
C ILE A 209 12.13 1.75 -11.53
N ASP A 210 13.03 0.79 -11.33
CA ASP A 210 14.44 0.88 -11.75
C ASP A 210 15.18 2.07 -11.11
N GLU A 211 14.73 2.50 -9.92
CA GLU A 211 15.37 3.57 -9.16
C GLU A 211 16.38 3.02 -8.14
N ARG A 212 17.24 3.87 -7.64
CA ARG A 212 18.27 3.49 -6.66
C ARG A 212 17.69 3.35 -5.25
N PRO A 213 18.16 2.41 -4.42
CA PRO A 213 17.65 2.22 -3.06
C PRO A 213 17.72 3.48 -2.18
N GLU A 214 18.75 4.31 -2.35
CA GLU A 214 18.89 5.57 -1.64
C GLU A 214 17.80 6.59 -2.03
N GLU A 215 17.43 6.67 -3.33
CA GLU A 215 16.36 7.55 -3.81
C GLU A 215 14.98 7.09 -3.32
N VAL A 216 14.76 5.77 -3.27
CA VAL A 216 13.55 5.17 -2.68
C VAL A 216 13.43 5.55 -1.20
N THR A 217 14.50 5.37 -0.43
CA THR A 217 14.52 5.69 1.01
C THR A 217 14.27 7.18 1.26
N GLU A 218 14.84 8.05 0.43
CA GLU A 218 14.61 9.50 0.54
C GLU A 218 13.16 9.86 0.23
N MET A 219 12.57 9.27 -0.81
CA MET A 219 11.16 9.48 -1.15
C MET A 219 10.23 9.01 -0.02
N GLN A 220 10.46 7.82 0.54
CA GLN A 220 9.69 7.29 1.67
C GLN A 220 9.74 8.17 2.92
N ARG A 221 10.88 8.85 3.16
CA ARG A 221 11.05 9.74 4.33
C ARG A 221 10.44 11.12 4.12
N SER A 222 10.44 11.59 2.89
CA SER A 222 10.07 12.98 2.57
C SER A 222 8.60 13.13 2.15
N VAL A 223 8.01 12.13 1.50
CA VAL A 223 6.66 12.23 0.93
C VAL A 223 5.61 11.63 1.86
N ARG A 224 4.53 12.37 2.09
CA ARG A 224 3.32 11.85 2.74
C ARG A 224 2.44 11.18 1.70
N GLY A 225 2.61 9.89 1.53
CA GLY A 225 1.90 9.08 0.56
C GLY A 225 2.39 7.66 0.59
N GLU A 226 1.76 6.80 -0.15
CA GLU A 226 2.22 5.43 -0.34
C GLU A 226 3.38 5.42 -1.34
N VAL A 227 4.53 4.90 -0.93
CA VAL A 227 5.71 4.75 -1.81
C VAL A 227 5.95 3.27 -2.07
N VAL A 228 5.75 2.88 -3.31
CA VAL A 228 5.94 1.52 -3.81
C VAL A 228 7.15 1.49 -4.74
N SER A 229 8.01 0.51 -4.60
CA SER A 229 9.25 0.50 -5.37
C SER A 229 9.68 -0.89 -5.82
N SER A 230 10.40 -0.89 -6.94
CA SER A 230 11.24 -2.00 -7.38
C SER A 230 12.56 -1.42 -7.87
N THR A 231 13.64 -1.73 -7.14
CA THR A 231 14.96 -1.13 -7.35
C THR A 231 15.73 -1.77 -8.51
N PHE A 232 16.74 -1.10 -9.03
CA PHE A 232 17.48 -1.49 -10.25
C PHE A 232 18.17 -2.86 -10.15
N ASP A 233 18.43 -3.35 -8.94
CA ASP A 233 19.05 -4.65 -8.68
C ASP A 233 18.06 -5.82 -8.71
N GLU A 234 16.76 -5.53 -8.87
CA GLU A 234 15.71 -6.54 -8.94
C GLU A 234 15.47 -7.00 -10.38
N PRO A 235 14.98 -8.24 -10.58
CA PRO A 235 14.68 -8.75 -11.92
C PRO A 235 13.50 -8.02 -12.58
N ALA A 236 13.51 -7.90 -13.90
CA ALA A 236 12.48 -7.22 -14.69
C ALA A 236 11.06 -7.75 -14.43
N THR A 237 10.90 -9.04 -14.13
CA THR A 237 9.61 -9.63 -13.78
C THR A 237 9.01 -9.01 -12.52
N ARG A 238 9.83 -8.64 -11.56
CA ARG A 238 9.40 -7.95 -10.34
C ARG A 238 8.93 -6.53 -10.63
N HIS A 239 9.63 -5.80 -11.50
CA HIS A 239 9.20 -4.48 -11.95
C HIS A 239 7.79 -4.53 -12.55
N VAL A 240 7.51 -5.53 -13.39
CA VAL A 240 6.19 -5.71 -14.00
C VAL A 240 5.13 -6.01 -12.95
N GLN A 241 5.37 -6.98 -12.06
CA GLN A 241 4.41 -7.33 -11.00
C GLN A 241 4.04 -6.15 -10.11
N VAL A 242 5.05 -5.40 -9.67
CA VAL A 242 4.81 -4.21 -8.82
C VAL A 242 4.03 -3.14 -9.57
N ALA A 243 4.38 -2.88 -10.84
CA ALA A 243 3.70 -1.91 -11.65
C ALA A 243 2.23 -2.30 -11.94
N GLU A 244 1.98 -3.57 -12.27
CA GLU A 244 0.62 -4.10 -12.48
C GLU A 244 -0.24 -3.92 -11.21
N MET A 245 0.28 -4.29 -10.04
CA MET A 245 -0.46 -4.13 -8.79
C MET A 245 -0.83 -2.67 -8.48
N VAL A 246 0.10 -1.74 -8.73
CA VAL A 246 -0.16 -0.32 -8.50
C VAL A 246 -1.15 0.26 -9.52
N MET A 247 -1.12 -0.24 -10.76
CA MET A 247 -2.06 0.22 -11.81
C MET A 247 -3.49 -0.28 -11.55
N GLU A 248 -3.64 -1.46 -10.95
CA GLU A 248 -4.96 -2.01 -10.61
C GLU A 248 -5.55 -1.38 -9.34
N LYS A 249 -4.69 -0.91 -8.42
CA LYS A 249 -5.09 -0.21 -7.22
C LYS A 249 -5.58 1.20 -7.50
#